data_e54f603117e2c23da673a5fed8a8fa16
#
_entry.id   e54f603117e2c23da673a5fed8a8fa16
#
_cell.length_a   1.000
_cell.length_b   1.000
_cell.length_c   1.000
_cell.angle_alpha   90.00
_cell.angle_beta   90.00
_cell.angle_gamma   90.00
#
_symmetry.space_group_name_H-M   'P 1'
#
loop_
_entity.id
_entity.type
_entity.pdbx_description
1 polymer ?
#
loop_
_entity_poly.entity_id
_entity_poly.type
_entity_poly.pdbx_seq_one_letter_code
_entity_poly.pdbx_strand_id
1 'polypeptide(L)'
;MHRRHFVQLAGAAGFTSLVRPSLLLGRDTIGAMRGAATLPRAPLVRPPVLRGSDLTLRAAERNVEIAPGAMARAWTPGDGPVGPTIEGRTGDRIRVRLDNALPEATILHWHGLRVPEAADGHPRLAIAPGAHYGYEIPLIDRAGTYWYHSHVHHRTGLQAYRGMAGMLIVRDDAEERLNLPHGAHELPMLIQDRRPAADGTFEYEPVMHEQMEGYFGDAPFVNGIRLPSQEVETTTYRLRIANGTTSRILRLALSNGRPFTLSGVDGGLLEAPVTLETIDLSTGERVDVLVSFANERVGSTVSLLSAAFPSPARMGGMGGMGMGRGRGRMGAAGVPQGGEMTLVEFRVTRAVTPAIWRPVPLP
;
A
#
# COMPACT_ATOMS: atom_id res chain seq x y z
N MET A 1 -15.30 16.97 37.59
CA MET A 1 -16.52 16.38 37.00
C MET A 1 -16.11 15.23 36.10
N HIS A 2 -16.46 14.02 36.48
CA HIS A 2 -15.94 12.79 35.90
C HIS A 2 -16.66 12.39 34.61
N ARG A 3 -15.91 12.14 33.51
CA ARG A 3 -16.37 11.62 32.22
C ARG A 3 -16.58 10.09 32.22
N ARG A 4 -17.20 9.50 33.23
CA ARG A 4 -17.35 8.03 33.36
C ARG A 4 -18.79 7.52 33.46
N HIS A 5 -19.79 8.16 32.85
CA HIS A 5 -21.16 7.66 32.86
C HIS A 5 -21.90 7.87 31.55
N PHE A 6 -21.41 7.29 30.43
CA PHE A 6 -22.23 7.28 29.20
C PHE A 6 -22.19 5.94 28.44
N VAL A 7 -21.91 4.86 29.08
CA VAL A 7 -22.03 3.50 28.48
C VAL A 7 -22.65 2.54 29.48
N GLN A 8 -23.94 2.72 29.74
CA GLN A 8 -24.83 1.68 30.31
C GLN A 8 -26.26 2.14 30.13
N LEU A 9 -26.92 1.67 29.07
CA LEU A 9 -28.36 1.41 28.98
C LEU A 9 -28.75 1.19 27.51
N ALA A 10 -28.66 -0.06 27.06
CA ALA A 10 -29.55 -0.63 26.05
C ALA A 10 -29.61 -2.12 26.30
N GLY A 11 -30.56 -2.50 27.13
CA GLY A 11 -30.89 -3.86 27.45
C GLY A 11 -31.73 -4.53 26.34
N ALA A 12 -31.48 -5.78 26.22
CA ALA A 12 -32.30 -6.90 25.77
C ALA A 12 -33.67 -6.60 25.18
N ALA A 13 -33.85 -6.98 23.89
CA ALA A 13 -35.08 -7.52 23.37
C ALA A 13 -34.71 -8.64 22.40
N GLY A 14 -34.93 -9.88 22.84
CA GLY A 14 -34.75 -11.08 22.03
C GLY A 14 -35.83 -11.19 20.95
N PHE A 15 -35.41 -11.44 19.74
CA PHE A 15 -36.24 -12.01 18.69
C PHE A 15 -35.51 -13.25 18.13
N THR A 16 -35.97 -14.41 18.58
CA THR A 16 -35.69 -15.70 17.94
C THR A 16 -36.50 -15.81 16.67
N SER A 17 -35.89 -15.70 15.52
CA SER A 17 -36.46 -16.16 14.25
C SER A 17 -35.56 -17.22 13.68
N LEU A 18 -36.10 -18.45 13.70
CA LEU A 18 -35.61 -19.61 12.99
C LEU A 18 -35.62 -19.33 11.48
N VAL A 19 -34.45 -19.13 10.88
CA VAL A 19 -34.30 -19.17 9.43
C VAL A 19 -33.54 -20.44 9.05
N ARG A 20 -34.27 -21.33 8.35
CA ARG A 20 -33.71 -22.53 7.71
C ARG A 20 -32.66 -22.10 6.66
N PRO A 21 -31.52 -22.77 6.53
CA PRO A 21 -30.61 -22.55 5.43
C PRO A 21 -31.18 -23.19 4.15
N SER A 22 -31.63 -22.36 3.22
CA SER A 22 -31.86 -22.79 1.86
C SER A 22 -30.52 -22.81 1.12
N LEU A 23 -30.04 -24.01 0.87
CA LEU A 23 -29.00 -24.28 -0.13
C LEU A 23 -29.54 -23.85 -1.51
N LEU A 24 -29.15 -22.70 -2.00
CA LEU A 24 -29.20 -22.35 -3.40
C LEU A 24 -27.77 -22.24 -3.93
N LEU A 25 -27.39 -23.32 -4.61
CA LEU A 25 -26.23 -23.36 -5.51
C LEU A 25 -26.42 -22.31 -6.61
N GLY A 26 -25.79 -21.16 -6.43
CA GLY A 26 -25.56 -20.17 -7.49
C GLY A 26 -24.22 -20.46 -8.17
N ARG A 27 -24.21 -21.40 -9.10
CA ARG A 27 -23.20 -21.45 -10.16
C ARG A 27 -23.49 -20.22 -11.04
N ASP A 28 -22.46 -19.38 -11.28
CA ASP A 28 -22.26 -18.45 -12.39
C ASP A 28 -21.80 -17.04 -11.98
N THR A 29 -20.77 -16.94 -11.10
CA THR A 29 -20.00 -15.69 -10.96
C THR A 29 -18.49 -15.89 -11.17
N ILE A 30 -18.05 -17.04 -11.68
CA ILE A 30 -16.64 -17.33 -11.96
C ILE A 30 -16.21 -16.82 -13.36
N GLY A 31 -17.15 -16.33 -14.16
CA GLY A 31 -16.90 -15.96 -15.57
C GLY A 31 -16.13 -14.66 -15.80
N ALA A 32 -16.17 -13.68 -14.88
CA ALA A 32 -15.61 -12.36 -15.12
C ALA A 32 -14.12 -12.19 -14.75
N MET A 33 -13.53 -13.13 -13.99
CA MET A 33 -12.12 -13.06 -13.58
C MET A 33 -11.16 -13.87 -14.47
N ARG A 34 -11.67 -14.62 -15.46
CA ARG A 34 -10.81 -15.44 -16.34
C ARG A 34 -9.96 -14.63 -17.34
N GLY A 35 -10.22 -13.32 -17.52
CA GLY A 35 -9.43 -12.46 -18.41
C GLY A 35 -8.16 -11.86 -17.79
N ALA A 36 -8.04 -11.78 -16.46
CA ALA A 36 -6.87 -11.20 -15.79
C ALA A 36 -5.76 -12.24 -15.51
N ALA A 37 -6.02 -13.52 -15.68
CA ALA A 37 -5.12 -14.61 -15.30
C ALA A 37 -4.07 -15.00 -16.36
N THR A 38 -4.00 -14.32 -17.50
CA THR A 38 -3.17 -14.75 -18.65
C THR A 38 -1.94 -13.89 -18.93
N LEU A 39 -1.77 -12.75 -18.26
CA LEU A 39 -0.53 -11.99 -18.43
C LEU A 39 0.55 -12.57 -17.51
N PRO A 40 1.78 -12.81 -18.03
CA PRO A 40 2.89 -13.22 -17.20
C PRO A 40 3.12 -12.14 -16.12
N ARG A 41 3.29 -12.56 -14.87
CA ARG A 41 3.54 -11.65 -13.77
C ARG A 41 4.98 -11.19 -13.80
N ALA A 42 5.21 -9.89 -13.67
CA ALA A 42 6.53 -9.36 -13.47
C ALA A 42 7.04 -9.69 -12.04
N PRO A 43 8.35 -9.80 -11.84
CA PRO A 43 8.91 -9.84 -10.49
C PRO A 43 8.53 -8.58 -9.70
N LEU A 44 8.35 -8.73 -8.38
CA LEU A 44 8.23 -7.59 -7.48
C LEU A 44 9.52 -6.77 -7.52
N VAL A 45 9.42 -5.51 -7.94
CA VAL A 45 10.56 -4.60 -7.93
C VAL A 45 10.93 -4.23 -6.50
N ARG A 46 12.22 -4.29 -6.20
CA ARG A 46 12.80 -3.72 -4.98
C ARG A 46 13.41 -2.36 -5.35
N PRO A 47 12.77 -1.24 -4.96
CA PRO A 47 13.32 0.08 -5.26
C PRO A 47 14.73 0.21 -4.69
N PRO A 48 15.63 0.92 -5.37
CA PRO A 48 16.97 1.19 -4.84
C PRO A 48 16.91 1.78 -3.43
N VAL A 49 17.83 1.38 -2.56
CA VAL A 49 17.91 1.90 -1.18
C VAL A 49 18.94 3.02 -1.15
N LEU A 50 18.51 4.21 -0.77
CA LEU A 50 19.37 5.38 -0.54
C LEU A 50 19.70 5.48 0.95
N ARG A 51 20.99 5.56 1.26
CA ARG A 51 21.54 5.75 2.61
C ARG A 51 22.54 6.89 2.61
N GLY A 52 22.74 7.48 3.77
CA GLY A 52 23.71 8.57 3.97
C GLY A 52 23.04 9.88 4.35
N SER A 53 23.88 10.88 4.61
CA SER A 53 23.42 12.19 5.10
C SER A 53 22.94 13.15 3.99
N ASP A 54 23.34 12.90 2.74
CA ASP A 54 23.07 13.79 1.61
C ASP A 54 22.51 12.99 0.45
N LEU A 55 21.24 13.16 0.17
CA LEU A 55 20.50 12.44 -0.83
C LEU A 55 19.94 13.38 -1.88
N THR A 56 19.89 12.92 -3.13
CA THR A 56 19.25 13.67 -4.21
C THR A 56 18.13 12.83 -4.82
N LEU A 57 16.97 13.44 -4.92
CA LEU A 57 15.80 12.92 -5.64
C LEU A 57 15.54 13.83 -6.84
N ARG A 58 15.06 13.26 -7.93
CA ARG A 58 14.66 14.01 -9.11
C ARG A 58 13.26 13.60 -9.53
N ALA A 59 12.29 14.48 -9.29
CA ALA A 59 10.92 14.32 -9.74
C ALA A 59 10.86 14.52 -11.26
N ALA A 60 10.48 13.49 -11.99
CA ALA A 60 10.37 13.57 -13.46
C ALA A 60 9.30 12.60 -13.99
N GLU A 61 8.77 12.91 -15.17
CA GLU A 61 8.00 11.94 -15.96
C GLU A 61 8.96 10.91 -16.56
N ARG A 62 8.60 9.63 -16.47
CA ARG A 62 9.39 8.51 -16.97
C ARG A 62 8.51 7.45 -17.61
N ASN A 63 9.03 6.84 -18.67
CA ASN A 63 8.47 5.60 -19.18
C ASN A 63 8.99 4.44 -18.34
N VAL A 64 8.09 3.73 -17.67
CA VAL A 64 8.41 2.61 -16.78
C VAL A 64 7.65 1.37 -17.23
N GLU A 65 8.29 0.21 -17.12
CA GLU A 65 7.61 -1.06 -17.33
C GLU A 65 6.77 -1.38 -16.09
N ILE A 66 5.48 -1.61 -16.28
CA ILE A 66 4.52 -1.90 -15.19
C ILE A 66 4.07 -3.37 -15.17
N ALA A 67 4.29 -4.08 -16.26
CA ALA A 67 4.10 -5.52 -16.44
C ALA A 67 4.91 -5.93 -17.66
N PRO A 68 5.19 -7.22 -17.89
CA PRO A 68 5.98 -7.68 -19.03
C PRO A 68 5.46 -7.14 -20.35
N GLY A 69 6.26 -6.29 -21.02
CA GLY A 69 5.91 -5.64 -22.29
C GLY A 69 4.89 -4.50 -22.18
N ALA A 70 4.43 -4.13 -20.99
CA ALA A 70 3.50 -3.02 -20.79
C ALA A 70 4.23 -1.82 -20.14
N MET A 71 4.29 -0.72 -20.89
CA MET A 71 4.90 0.53 -20.44
C MET A 71 3.85 1.51 -19.98
N ALA A 72 4.21 2.34 -19.00
CA ALA A 72 3.39 3.47 -18.56
C ALA A 72 4.24 4.72 -18.31
N ARG A 73 3.60 5.89 -18.45
CA ARG A 73 4.19 7.19 -18.09
C ARG A 73 3.89 7.49 -16.63
N ALA A 74 4.89 7.31 -15.78
CA ALA A 74 4.80 7.60 -14.36
C ALA A 74 5.54 8.89 -14.01
N TRP A 75 5.12 9.55 -12.96
CA TRP A 75 5.87 10.64 -12.32
C TRP A 75 6.54 10.08 -11.08
N THR A 76 7.85 10.05 -11.05
CA THR A 76 8.57 9.44 -9.93
C THR A 76 9.69 10.33 -9.42
N PRO A 77 10.00 10.29 -8.13
CA PRO A 77 11.15 11.01 -7.56
C PRO A 77 12.47 10.23 -7.69
N GLY A 78 12.54 9.27 -8.61
CA GLY A 78 13.70 8.42 -8.89
C GLY A 78 13.65 7.87 -10.31
N ASP A 79 14.48 6.87 -10.61
CA ASP A 79 14.57 6.28 -11.95
C ASP A 79 13.68 5.04 -12.16
N GLY A 80 13.10 4.53 -11.07
CA GLY A 80 12.20 3.36 -11.10
C GLY A 80 10.72 3.73 -11.24
N PRO A 81 9.83 2.71 -11.22
CA PRO A 81 8.38 2.90 -11.32
C PRO A 81 7.75 3.51 -10.06
N VAL A 82 8.51 3.60 -8.97
CA VAL A 82 8.25 4.39 -7.74
C VAL A 82 9.58 4.99 -7.27
N GLY A 83 9.51 5.88 -6.30
CA GLY A 83 10.69 6.47 -5.67
C GLY A 83 11.56 5.44 -4.95
N PRO A 84 12.86 5.73 -4.77
CA PRO A 84 13.76 4.87 -4.00
C PRO A 84 13.29 4.73 -2.55
N THR A 85 13.70 3.65 -1.91
CA THR A 85 13.55 3.50 -0.45
C THR A 85 14.64 4.31 0.23
N ILE A 86 14.28 5.28 1.07
CA ILE A 86 15.24 5.99 1.92
C ILE A 86 15.38 5.20 3.22
N GLU A 87 16.61 4.96 3.65
CA GLU A 87 16.87 4.26 4.92
C GLU A 87 17.86 5.04 5.76
N GLY A 88 17.51 5.27 7.04
CA GLY A 88 18.35 5.92 8.03
C GLY A 88 18.11 5.38 9.42
N ARG A 89 18.82 5.89 10.41
CA ARG A 89 18.72 5.47 11.81
C ARG A 89 18.18 6.60 12.69
N THR A 90 17.50 6.23 13.74
CA THR A 90 17.15 7.18 14.81
C THR A 90 18.42 7.88 15.32
N GLY A 91 18.39 9.20 15.33
CA GLY A 91 19.54 10.06 15.65
C GLY A 91 20.25 10.64 14.42
N ASP A 92 20.03 10.08 13.24
CA ASP A 92 20.61 10.64 12.01
C ASP A 92 19.96 11.99 11.63
N ARG A 93 20.68 12.77 10.85
CA ARG A 93 20.17 13.94 10.13
C ARG A 93 20.39 13.74 8.65
N ILE A 94 19.31 13.65 7.88
CA ILE A 94 19.35 13.45 6.44
C ILE A 94 19.04 14.78 5.75
N ARG A 95 19.86 15.17 4.79
CA ARG A 95 19.57 16.25 3.84
C ARG A 95 19.09 15.64 2.53
N VAL A 96 17.91 16.01 2.09
CA VAL A 96 17.35 15.56 0.81
C VAL A 96 17.18 16.75 -0.11
N ARG A 97 17.86 16.74 -1.25
CA ARG A 97 17.62 17.67 -2.33
C ARG A 97 16.59 17.06 -3.29
N LEU A 98 15.51 17.78 -3.57
CA LEU A 98 14.53 17.42 -4.60
C LEU A 98 14.64 18.39 -5.77
N ASP A 99 15.04 17.89 -6.94
CA ASP A 99 15.00 18.63 -8.21
C ASP A 99 13.66 18.36 -8.91
N ASN A 100 12.93 19.42 -9.28
CA ASN A 100 11.64 19.29 -9.97
C ASN A 100 11.82 19.43 -11.48
N ALA A 101 11.75 18.30 -12.20
CA ALA A 101 11.71 18.23 -13.65
C ALA A 101 10.32 17.88 -14.19
N LEU A 102 9.28 17.96 -13.36
CA LEU A 102 7.88 17.82 -13.78
C LEU A 102 7.39 19.10 -14.48
N PRO A 103 6.33 19.02 -15.30
CA PRO A 103 5.73 20.18 -15.93
C PRO A 103 4.90 21.07 -15.00
N GLU A 104 4.73 20.67 -13.74
CA GLU A 104 4.00 21.41 -12.71
C GLU A 104 4.76 21.45 -11.38
N ALA A 105 4.30 22.28 -10.46
CA ALA A 105 4.89 22.38 -9.13
C ALA A 105 4.77 21.07 -8.35
N THR A 106 5.77 20.76 -7.53
CA THR A 106 5.75 19.60 -6.62
C THR A 106 6.42 19.93 -5.29
N ILE A 107 6.18 19.10 -4.28
CA ILE A 107 6.84 19.11 -2.97
C ILE A 107 6.64 17.72 -2.35
N LEU A 108 7.56 17.23 -1.53
CA LEU A 108 7.42 15.95 -0.83
C LEU A 108 7.12 16.14 0.65
N HIS A 109 6.17 15.38 1.16
CA HIS A 109 5.86 15.20 2.58
C HIS A 109 6.44 13.88 3.08
N TRP A 110 6.98 13.87 4.30
CA TRP A 110 7.59 12.72 4.98
C TRP A 110 6.58 12.10 5.94
N HIS A 111 5.70 11.30 5.39
CA HIS A 111 4.51 10.81 6.07
C HIS A 111 4.86 9.94 7.30
N GLY A 112 4.41 10.41 8.46
CA GLY A 112 4.59 9.77 9.75
C GLY A 112 5.81 10.21 10.53
N LEU A 113 6.75 10.95 9.92
CA LEU A 113 7.89 11.51 10.63
C LEU A 113 7.54 12.83 11.33
N ARG A 114 8.18 13.07 12.47
CA ARG A 114 8.16 14.36 13.16
C ARG A 114 9.32 15.22 12.65
N VAL A 115 9.02 16.16 11.79
CA VAL A 115 10.01 17.00 11.12
C VAL A 115 9.71 18.48 11.36
N PRO A 116 10.70 19.37 11.24
CA PRO A 116 10.47 20.83 11.24
C PRO A 116 9.54 21.23 10.08
N GLU A 117 8.71 22.26 10.27
CA GLU A 117 7.77 22.77 9.27
C GLU A 117 8.41 23.00 7.89
N ALA A 118 9.63 23.55 7.87
CA ALA A 118 10.37 23.76 6.63
C ALA A 118 10.70 22.46 5.89
N ALA A 119 10.76 21.32 6.59
CA ALA A 119 11.00 20.01 5.97
C ALA A 119 9.73 19.20 5.72
N ASP A 120 8.57 19.62 6.23
CA ASP A 120 7.34 18.81 6.23
C ASP A 120 6.61 18.73 4.87
N GLY A 121 7.10 19.45 3.87
CA GLY A 121 6.47 19.45 2.55
C GLY A 121 5.19 20.28 2.49
N HIS A 122 5.11 21.34 3.29
CA HIS A 122 3.96 22.24 3.29
C HIS A 122 3.70 22.81 1.89
N PRO A 123 2.45 22.82 1.36
CA PRO A 123 2.12 23.27 0.00
C PRO A 123 2.62 24.67 -0.37
N ARG A 124 2.79 25.58 0.61
CA ARG A 124 3.35 26.93 0.38
C ARG A 124 4.81 26.92 -0.09
N LEU A 125 5.50 25.80 0.11
CA LEU A 125 6.90 25.61 -0.30
C LEU A 125 7.01 24.83 -1.61
N ALA A 126 5.90 24.70 -2.37
CA ALA A 126 5.88 23.99 -3.63
C ALA A 126 6.96 24.50 -4.59
N ILE A 127 7.68 23.57 -5.20
CA ILE A 127 8.83 23.78 -6.05
C ILE A 127 8.35 23.95 -7.49
N ALA A 128 8.59 25.09 -8.11
CA ALA A 128 8.26 25.32 -9.51
C ALA A 128 9.02 24.36 -10.46
N PRO A 129 8.52 24.13 -11.69
CA PRO A 129 9.27 23.41 -12.71
C PRO A 129 10.67 23.97 -12.91
N GLY A 130 11.68 23.09 -12.97
CA GLY A 130 13.08 23.45 -13.14
C GLY A 130 13.80 23.92 -11.86
N ALA A 131 13.06 24.14 -10.76
CA ALA A 131 13.63 24.54 -9.47
C ALA A 131 13.95 23.33 -8.57
N HIS A 132 14.53 23.58 -7.42
CA HIS A 132 14.82 22.57 -6.41
C HIS A 132 14.52 23.06 -5.01
N TYR A 133 14.41 22.12 -4.06
CA TYR A 133 14.27 22.38 -2.63
C TYR A 133 15.14 21.44 -1.81
N GLY A 134 15.66 21.94 -0.67
CA GLY A 134 16.45 21.15 0.27
C GLY A 134 15.69 20.93 1.57
N TYR A 135 15.54 19.66 1.96
CA TYR A 135 14.97 19.27 3.23
C TYR A 135 16.08 18.93 4.23
N GLU A 136 15.94 19.34 5.48
CA GLU A 136 16.73 18.87 6.60
C GLU A 136 15.83 18.05 7.53
N ILE A 137 16.05 16.74 7.56
CA ILE A 137 15.19 15.78 8.23
C ILE A 137 15.95 15.17 9.41
N PRO A 138 15.70 15.60 10.64
CA PRO A 138 16.19 14.87 11.81
C PRO A 138 15.35 13.60 12.00
N LEU A 139 15.97 12.43 11.99
CA LEU A 139 15.30 11.17 12.28
C LEU A 139 15.23 10.99 13.79
N ILE A 140 14.18 11.55 14.41
CA ILE A 140 13.96 11.48 15.86
C ILE A 140 12.88 10.44 16.22
N ASP A 141 12.32 9.80 15.21
CA ASP A 141 11.28 8.80 15.36
C ASP A 141 11.88 7.42 15.61
N ARG A 142 11.06 6.52 16.19
CA ARG A 142 11.44 5.13 16.45
C ARG A 142 11.62 4.35 15.15
N ALA A 143 12.33 3.22 15.24
CA ALA A 143 12.37 2.26 14.13
C ALA A 143 10.97 1.90 13.65
N GLY A 144 10.76 1.94 12.35
CA GLY A 144 9.45 1.72 11.76
C GLY A 144 9.42 1.89 10.26
N THR A 145 8.21 1.71 9.74
CA THR A 145 7.88 1.85 8.34
C THR A 145 7.19 3.18 8.12
N TYR A 146 7.81 4.03 7.33
CA TYR A 146 7.34 5.34 6.92
C TYR A 146 7.32 5.39 5.40
N TRP A 147 6.83 6.49 4.83
CA TRP A 147 6.85 6.71 3.40
C TRP A 147 6.87 8.20 3.09
N TYR A 148 7.08 8.57 1.85
CA TYR A 148 7.01 9.95 1.40
C TYR A 148 6.19 10.04 0.11
N HIS A 149 5.52 11.16 -0.07
CA HIS A 149 4.67 11.39 -1.24
C HIS A 149 4.52 12.88 -1.53
N SER A 150 4.03 13.20 -2.73
CA SER A 150 3.71 14.59 -3.08
C SER A 150 2.63 15.17 -2.18
N HIS A 151 2.76 16.47 -1.86
CA HIS A 151 1.81 17.20 -1.01
C HIS A 151 1.42 18.58 -1.57
N VAL A 152 1.37 18.73 -2.89
CA VAL A 152 0.96 19.99 -3.53
C VAL A 152 -0.53 20.22 -3.38
N HIS A 153 -0.91 21.45 -3.06
CA HIS A 153 -2.31 21.85 -2.90
C HIS A 153 -3.14 21.50 -4.15
N HIS A 154 -4.28 20.84 -3.95
CA HIS A 154 -5.17 20.32 -5.00
C HIS A 154 -4.56 19.29 -5.97
N ARG A 155 -3.27 18.94 -5.84
CA ARG A 155 -2.58 18.01 -6.75
C ARG A 155 -2.00 16.78 -6.04
N THR A 156 -2.09 16.70 -4.70
CA THR A 156 -1.55 15.59 -3.90
C THR A 156 -2.02 14.23 -4.43
N GLY A 157 -3.32 14.03 -4.57
CA GLY A 157 -3.89 12.76 -5.04
C GLY A 157 -3.38 12.39 -6.44
N LEU A 158 -3.43 13.31 -7.40
CA LEU A 158 -2.97 13.07 -8.77
C LEU A 158 -1.47 12.70 -8.81
N GLN A 159 -0.61 13.49 -8.12
CA GLN A 159 0.83 13.26 -8.17
C GLN A 159 1.23 11.97 -7.47
N ALA A 160 0.66 11.67 -6.29
CA ALA A 160 0.87 10.40 -5.60
C ALA A 160 0.37 9.21 -6.45
N TYR A 161 -0.81 9.34 -7.07
CA TYR A 161 -1.39 8.35 -7.96
C TYR A 161 -0.49 8.07 -9.20
N ARG A 162 0.13 9.09 -9.75
CA ARG A 162 1.08 8.96 -10.88
C ARG A 162 2.43 8.36 -10.48
N GLY A 163 2.75 8.26 -9.16
CA GLY A 163 3.96 7.61 -8.66
C GLY A 163 4.92 8.49 -7.87
N MET A 164 4.52 9.75 -7.57
CA MET A 164 5.31 10.64 -6.69
C MET A 164 5.25 10.19 -5.24
N ALA A 165 5.81 9.00 -4.96
CA ALA A 165 5.87 8.37 -3.65
C ALA A 165 7.01 7.36 -3.56
N GLY A 166 7.45 7.04 -2.34
CA GLY A 166 8.45 6.01 -2.04
C GLY A 166 8.47 5.66 -0.56
N MET A 167 9.10 4.54 -0.21
CA MET A 167 9.21 4.08 1.18
C MET A 167 10.33 4.81 1.92
N LEU A 168 10.16 4.98 3.24
CA LEU A 168 11.19 5.43 4.15
C LEU A 168 11.23 4.48 5.35
N ILE A 169 12.41 3.99 5.70
CA ILE A 169 12.62 3.04 6.78
C ILE A 169 13.56 3.66 7.80
N VAL A 170 13.10 3.76 9.04
CA VAL A 170 13.95 4.14 10.17
C VAL A 170 14.35 2.88 10.91
N ARG A 171 15.64 2.76 11.23
CA ARG A 171 16.24 1.68 12.02
C ARG A 171 16.65 2.24 13.39
N ASP A 172 16.72 1.37 14.39
CA ASP A 172 17.34 1.66 15.68
C ASP A 172 17.94 0.40 16.33
N ASP A 173 18.66 0.58 17.43
CA ASP A 173 19.29 -0.52 18.14
C ASP A 173 18.25 -1.45 18.81
N ALA A 174 17.05 -0.95 19.12
CA ALA A 174 15.99 -1.75 19.68
C ALA A 174 15.44 -2.75 18.66
N GLU A 175 15.22 -2.29 17.42
CA GLU A 175 14.83 -3.16 16.30
C GLU A 175 15.90 -4.21 15.98
N GLU A 176 17.18 -3.82 15.93
CA GLU A 176 18.27 -4.73 15.61
C GLU A 176 18.38 -5.88 16.62
N ARG A 177 18.17 -5.61 17.90
CA ARG A 177 18.20 -6.66 18.96
C ARG A 177 17.11 -7.71 18.80
N LEU A 178 16.03 -7.42 18.07
CA LEU A 178 14.94 -8.38 17.84
C LEU A 178 15.28 -9.42 16.78
N ASN A 179 16.35 -9.22 16.03
CA ASN A 179 16.78 -10.11 14.95
C ASN A 179 15.63 -10.46 13.98
N LEU A 180 14.80 -9.48 13.65
CA LEU A 180 13.70 -9.63 12.69
C LEU A 180 14.26 -9.99 11.29
N PRO A 181 13.48 -10.67 10.45
CA PRO A 181 13.90 -10.94 9.08
C PRO A 181 14.33 -9.64 8.39
N HIS A 182 15.50 -9.67 7.76
CA HIS A 182 16.15 -8.53 7.10
C HIS A 182 16.78 -8.92 5.76
N GLY A 183 17.29 -7.94 5.02
CA GLY A 183 17.96 -8.17 3.74
C GLY A 183 17.03 -8.81 2.69
N ALA A 184 17.35 -10.02 2.23
CA ALA A 184 16.55 -10.75 1.25
C ALA A 184 15.15 -11.11 1.78
N HIS A 185 15.00 -11.28 3.08
CA HIS A 185 13.76 -11.68 3.74
C HIS A 185 12.93 -10.48 4.27
N GLU A 186 13.31 -9.25 3.93
CA GLU A 186 12.54 -8.04 4.22
C GLU A 186 12.06 -7.41 2.92
N LEU A 187 10.77 -7.17 2.80
CA LEU A 187 10.11 -6.70 1.59
C LEU A 187 9.34 -5.41 1.85
N PRO A 188 9.94 -4.24 1.56
CA PRO A 188 9.19 -2.99 1.51
C PRO A 188 8.20 -3.00 0.35
N MET A 189 6.94 -2.67 0.62
CA MET A 189 5.84 -2.70 -0.34
C MET A 189 4.99 -1.44 -0.24
N LEU A 190 5.09 -0.57 -1.24
CA LEU A 190 4.15 0.52 -1.44
C LEU A 190 3.01 0.02 -2.33
N ILE A 191 1.82 -0.14 -1.76
CA ILE A 191 0.63 -0.59 -2.48
C ILE A 191 -0.13 0.63 -3.00
N GLN A 192 -0.46 0.61 -4.27
CA GLN A 192 -1.29 1.62 -4.94
C GLN A 192 -2.32 0.92 -5.82
N ASP A 193 -3.34 1.64 -6.26
CA ASP A 193 -4.26 1.18 -7.29
C ASP A 193 -4.35 2.23 -8.40
N ARG A 194 -4.40 1.81 -9.65
CA ARG A 194 -4.34 2.70 -10.81
C ARG A 194 -5.23 2.21 -11.93
N ARG A 195 -5.59 3.12 -12.85
CA ARG A 195 -6.28 2.85 -14.13
C ARG A 195 -5.30 3.14 -15.25
N PRO A 196 -4.59 2.14 -15.79
CA PRO A 196 -3.74 2.34 -16.97
C PRO A 196 -4.61 2.61 -18.20
N ALA A 197 -4.34 3.69 -18.89
CA ALA A 197 -4.97 3.99 -20.18
C ALA A 197 -4.23 3.30 -21.32
N ALA A 198 -4.89 3.18 -22.47
CA ALA A 198 -4.32 2.53 -23.67
C ALA A 198 -3.07 3.25 -24.22
N ASP A 199 -2.94 4.55 -23.97
CA ASP A 199 -1.79 5.38 -24.37
C ASP A 199 -0.62 5.31 -23.37
N GLY A 200 -0.71 4.46 -22.34
CA GLY A 200 0.29 4.30 -21.29
C GLY A 200 0.24 5.37 -20.20
N THR A 201 -0.77 6.24 -20.16
CA THR A 201 -0.96 7.16 -19.04
C THR A 201 -1.70 6.49 -17.88
N PHE A 202 -1.59 7.07 -16.68
CA PHE A 202 -2.47 6.75 -15.57
C PHE A 202 -3.62 7.77 -15.54
N GLU A 203 -4.83 7.29 -15.85
CA GLU A 203 -6.03 8.11 -15.86
C GLU A 203 -6.38 8.54 -14.44
N TYR A 204 -6.51 9.85 -14.22
CA TYR A 204 -6.93 10.44 -12.95
C TYR A 204 -7.82 11.65 -13.20
N GLU A 205 -9.07 11.37 -13.51
CA GLU A 205 -10.11 12.37 -13.80
C GLU A 205 -11.36 12.01 -12.98
N PRO A 206 -11.33 12.24 -11.65
CA PRO A 206 -12.43 11.86 -10.78
C PRO A 206 -13.70 12.63 -11.14
N VAL A 207 -14.76 11.93 -11.51
CA VAL A 207 -16.09 12.47 -11.71
C VAL A 207 -16.72 12.81 -10.36
N MET A 208 -17.86 13.56 -10.35
CA MET A 208 -18.45 14.08 -9.12
C MET A 208 -18.62 13.02 -8.01
N HIS A 209 -19.12 11.84 -8.32
CA HIS A 209 -19.31 10.80 -7.30
C HIS A 209 -17.96 10.25 -6.79
N GLU A 210 -16.94 10.13 -7.62
CA GLU A 210 -15.60 9.72 -7.23
C GLU A 210 -14.87 10.77 -6.39
N GLN A 211 -15.23 12.05 -6.56
CA GLN A 211 -14.76 13.12 -5.67
C GLN A 211 -15.35 13.01 -4.27
N MET A 212 -16.57 12.45 -4.15
CA MET A 212 -17.27 12.27 -2.87
C MET A 212 -16.94 10.93 -2.19
N GLU A 213 -16.84 9.84 -2.96
CA GLU A 213 -16.67 8.49 -2.43
C GLU A 213 -15.23 8.02 -2.47
N GLY A 214 -14.39 8.64 -3.29
CA GLY A 214 -13.00 8.28 -3.54
C GLY A 214 -12.76 7.78 -4.96
N TYR A 215 -11.54 8.02 -5.45
CA TYR A 215 -11.09 7.56 -6.74
C TYR A 215 -10.37 6.21 -6.59
N PHE A 216 -10.98 5.15 -7.13
CA PHE A 216 -10.47 3.79 -7.03
C PHE A 216 -9.88 3.33 -8.36
N GLY A 217 -8.66 2.83 -8.34
CA GLY A 217 -8.04 2.16 -9.48
C GLY A 217 -8.72 0.81 -9.77
N ASP A 218 -8.57 0.33 -10.98
CA ASP A 218 -9.08 -0.98 -11.43
C ASP A 218 -8.05 -2.11 -11.34
N ALA A 219 -6.80 -1.75 -11.09
CA ALA A 219 -5.71 -2.70 -10.90
C ALA A 219 -4.81 -2.31 -9.72
N PRO A 220 -4.41 -3.29 -8.86
CA PRO A 220 -3.41 -3.07 -7.83
C PRO A 220 -2.00 -3.03 -8.41
N PHE A 221 -1.19 -2.17 -7.81
CA PHE A 221 0.24 -2.03 -8.09
C PHE A 221 1.01 -2.14 -6.79
N VAL A 222 2.10 -2.87 -6.79
CA VAL A 222 3.03 -2.92 -5.66
C VAL A 222 4.41 -2.51 -6.14
N ASN A 223 4.99 -1.50 -5.52
CA ASN A 223 6.23 -0.87 -5.97
C ASN A 223 6.19 -0.48 -7.46
N GLY A 224 5.01 -0.02 -7.93
CA GLY A 224 4.76 0.41 -9.29
C GLY A 224 4.57 -0.71 -10.32
N ILE A 225 4.62 -1.97 -9.93
CA ILE A 225 4.39 -3.15 -10.78
C ILE A 225 2.97 -3.66 -10.58
N ARG A 226 2.28 -3.91 -11.69
CA ARG A 226 0.92 -4.47 -11.68
C ARG A 226 0.95 -5.95 -11.36
N LEU A 227 0.25 -6.37 -10.30
CA LEU A 227 0.12 -7.77 -9.91
C LEU A 227 1.46 -8.54 -9.90
N PRO A 228 2.47 -8.07 -9.15
CA PRO A 228 3.79 -8.70 -9.18
C PRO A 228 3.80 -10.09 -8.55
N SER A 229 4.86 -10.85 -8.86
CA SER A 229 5.21 -12.08 -8.15
C SER A 229 6.55 -11.94 -7.44
N GLN A 230 6.68 -12.61 -6.29
CA GLN A 230 7.92 -12.67 -5.51
C GLN A 230 8.29 -14.13 -5.24
N GLU A 231 9.47 -14.51 -5.62
CA GLU A 231 10.04 -15.80 -5.22
C GLU A 231 10.41 -15.76 -3.74
N VAL A 232 10.02 -16.81 -3.02
CA VAL A 232 10.27 -16.95 -1.58
C VAL A 232 10.82 -18.33 -1.25
N GLU A 233 11.49 -18.40 -0.12
CA GLU A 233 12.00 -19.63 0.49
C GLU A 233 11.06 -20.12 1.60
N THR A 234 11.25 -21.38 2.05
CA THR A 234 10.50 -21.95 3.18
C THR A 234 10.96 -21.36 4.52
N THR A 235 10.87 -20.04 4.68
CA THR A 235 11.25 -19.32 5.90
C THR A 235 10.30 -18.17 6.20
N THR A 236 10.56 -17.38 7.22
CA THR A 236 9.77 -16.21 7.57
C THR A 236 10.28 -14.97 6.86
N TYR A 237 9.35 -14.21 6.29
CA TYR A 237 9.58 -12.91 5.66
C TYR A 237 8.94 -11.79 6.47
N ARG A 238 9.57 -10.64 6.47
CA ARG A 238 9.04 -9.39 7.00
C ARG A 238 8.52 -8.54 5.85
N LEU A 239 7.22 -8.25 5.85
CA LEU A 239 6.60 -7.37 4.87
C LEU A 239 6.39 -6.01 5.53
N ARG A 240 6.98 -4.97 4.98
CA ARG A 240 6.75 -3.57 5.38
C ARG A 240 5.79 -2.95 4.39
N ILE A 241 4.54 -2.84 4.76
CA ILE A 241 3.45 -2.46 3.85
C ILE A 241 3.00 -1.04 4.15
N ALA A 242 2.98 -0.19 3.12
CA ALA A 242 2.33 1.12 3.15
C ALA A 242 1.16 1.12 2.16
N ASN A 243 -0.01 1.57 2.60
CA ASN A 243 -1.14 1.81 1.72
C ASN A 243 -1.03 3.21 1.10
N GLY A 244 -0.43 3.28 -0.08
CA GLY A 244 -0.27 4.51 -0.87
C GLY A 244 -1.38 4.73 -1.90
N THR A 245 -2.54 4.07 -1.78
CA THR A 245 -3.72 4.36 -2.62
C THR A 245 -4.28 5.73 -2.28
N THR A 246 -5.03 6.33 -3.19
CA THR A 246 -5.62 7.65 -2.94
C THR A 246 -6.87 7.60 -2.07
N SER A 247 -7.58 6.46 -2.04
CA SER A 247 -8.87 6.37 -1.36
C SER A 247 -9.22 4.97 -0.85
N ARG A 248 -8.51 3.93 -1.31
CA ARG A 248 -8.88 2.54 -1.06
C ARG A 248 -8.44 2.05 0.32
N ILE A 249 -9.37 1.56 1.10
CA ILE A 249 -9.08 0.72 2.27
C ILE A 249 -8.76 -0.68 1.77
N LEU A 250 -7.72 -1.28 2.28
CA LEU A 250 -7.30 -2.66 2.00
C LEU A 250 -7.62 -3.53 3.20
N ARG A 251 -8.19 -4.73 2.98
CA ARG A 251 -8.27 -5.77 3.99
C ARG A 251 -7.23 -6.84 3.68
N LEU A 252 -6.05 -6.72 4.24
CA LEU A 252 -4.98 -7.66 4.00
C LEU A 252 -5.33 -9.05 4.52
N ALA A 253 -5.08 -10.07 3.70
CA ALA A 253 -5.24 -11.48 4.04
C ALA A 253 -4.27 -12.33 3.21
N LEU A 254 -3.97 -13.54 3.66
CA LEU A 254 -3.24 -14.54 2.87
C LEU A 254 -4.21 -15.55 2.25
N SER A 255 -4.00 -15.90 0.99
CA SER A 255 -4.89 -16.82 0.24
C SER A 255 -4.98 -18.22 0.83
N ASN A 256 -4.01 -18.64 1.65
CA ASN A 256 -3.99 -19.92 2.36
C ASN A 256 -4.68 -19.86 3.74
N GLY A 257 -5.27 -18.70 4.11
CA GLY A 257 -5.97 -18.49 5.39
C GLY A 257 -5.06 -18.45 6.61
N ARG A 258 -3.73 -18.44 6.44
CA ARG A 258 -2.81 -18.32 7.59
C ARG A 258 -2.78 -16.90 8.13
N PRO A 259 -2.61 -16.74 9.45
CA PRO A 259 -2.55 -15.43 10.06
C PRO A 259 -1.21 -14.74 9.77
N PHE A 260 -1.22 -13.41 9.89
CA PHE A 260 -0.04 -12.56 10.04
C PHE A 260 0.42 -12.53 11.50
N THR A 261 1.71 -12.29 11.70
CA THR A 261 2.21 -11.78 12.97
C THR A 261 2.49 -10.28 12.80
N LEU A 262 1.59 -9.43 13.31
CA LEU A 262 1.75 -7.98 13.28
C LEU A 262 2.81 -7.58 14.30
N SER A 263 3.89 -6.96 13.85
CA SER A 263 5.02 -6.53 14.67
C SER A 263 5.15 -5.02 14.78
N GLY A 264 4.53 -4.26 13.88
CA GLY A 264 4.57 -2.79 13.90
C GLY A 264 3.42 -2.16 13.13
N VAL A 265 3.16 -0.90 13.46
CA VAL A 265 2.15 -0.03 12.85
C VAL A 265 2.76 1.35 12.59
N ASP A 266 1.95 2.34 12.29
CA ASP A 266 2.35 3.73 11.99
C ASP A 266 3.38 4.32 12.96
N GLY A 267 3.25 4.04 14.24
CA GLY A 267 4.14 4.57 15.28
C GLY A 267 5.42 3.78 15.51
N GLY A 268 5.69 2.76 14.70
CA GLY A 268 6.82 1.85 14.85
C GLY A 268 6.42 0.48 15.41
N LEU A 269 7.39 -0.20 16.04
CA LEU A 269 7.18 -1.54 16.56
C LEU A 269 6.20 -1.54 17.76
N LEU A 270 5.37 -2.58 17.84
CA LEU A 270 4.46 -2.84 18.98
C LEU A 270 5.23 -3.35 20.20
N GLU A 271 4.68 -3.20 21.40
CA GLU A 271 5.26 -3.77 22.64
C GLU A 271 5.32 -5.30 22.61
N ALA A 272 4.37 -5.93 21.93
CA ALA A 272 4.37 -7.36 21.65
C ALA A 272 3.70 -7.64 20.32
N PRO A 273 4.14 -8.68 19.59
CA PRO A 273 3.51 -9.08 18.34
C PRO A 273 2.07 -9.58 18.55
N VAL A 274 1.20 -9.32 17.58
CA VAL A 274 -0.21 -9.74 17.60
C VAL A 274 -0.49 -10.64 16.39
N THR A 275 -1.17 -11.76 16.62
CA THR A 275 -1.58 -12.67 15.55
C THR A 275 -2.96 -12.25 15.03
N LEU A 276 -3.08 -12.01 13.72
CA LEU A 276 -4.29 -11.54 13.05
C LEU A 276 -4.51 -12.28 11.73
N GLU A 277 -5.73 -12.75 11.47
CA GLU A 277 -6.09 -13.37 10.19
C GLU A 277 -6.25 -12.33 9.08
N THR A 278 -6.73 -11.15 9.43
CA THR A 278 -6.89 -10.01 8.51
C THR A 278 -6.45 -8.72 9.18
N ILE A 279 -6.03 -7.75 8.35
CA ILE A 279 -5.64 -6.42 8.80
C ILE A 279 -6.30 -5.40 7.88
N ASP A 280 -7.15 -4.54 8.43
CA ASP A 280 -7.67 -3.39 7.69
C ASP A 280 -6.63 -2.28 7.69
N LEU A 281 -6.34 -1.75 6.51
CA LEU A 281 -5.30 -0.74 6.30
C LEU A 281 -5.87 0.41 5.47
N SER A 282 -6.10 1.54 6.13
CA SER A 282 -6.58 2.76 5.48
C SER A 282 -5.48 3.43 4.66
N THR A 283 -5.86 4.35 3.80
CA THR A 283 -4.92 5.15 3.01
C THR A 283 -3.94 5.90 3.93
N GLY A 284 -2.66 5.78 3.64
CA GLY A 284 -1.58 6.40 4.43
C GLY A 284 -1.08 5.55 5.60
N GLU A 285 -1.85 4.55 6.04
CA GLU A 285 -1.42 3.66 7.12
C GLU A 285 -0.33 2.68 6.68
N ARG A 286 0.50 2.27 7.64
CA ARG A 286 1.59 1.31 7.46
C ARG A 286 1.47 0.21 8.48
N VAL A 287 1.85 -0.99 8.04
CA VAL A 287 2.00 -2.16 8.92
C VAL A 287 3.29 -2.89 8.62
N ASP A 288 3.83 -3.49 9.66
CA ASP A 288 5.02 -4.33 9.64
C ASP A 288 4.60 -5.73 10.11
N VAL A 289 4.59 -6.68 9.19
CA VAL A 289 4.07 -8.03 9.45
C VAL A 289 5.06 -9.10 9.09
N LEU A 290 5.05 -10.18 9.86
CA LEU A 290 5.79 -11.40 9.55
C LEU A 290 4.86 -12.42 8.94
N VAL A 291 5.32 -13.02 7.83
CA VAL A 291 4.63 -14.07 7.09
C VAL A 291 5.56 -15.27 6.99
N SER A 292 5.10 -16.43 7.49
CA SER A 292 5.89 -17.65 7.45
C SER A 292 5.49 -18.56 6.29
N PHE A 293 6.46 -18.89 5.45
CA PHE A 293 6.36 -19.90 4.40
C PHE A 293 7.02 -21.24 4.81
N ALA A 294 7.44 -21.39 6.07
CA ALA A 294 8.21 -22.57 6.55
C ALA A 294 7.52 -23.93 6.30
N ASN A 295 6.18 -23.94 6.29
CA ASN A 295 5.38 -25.14 6.07
C ASN A 295 4.77 -25.23 4.65
N GLU A 296 5.17 -24.33 3.77
CA GLU A 296 4.72 -24.36 2.37
C GLU A 296 5.57 -25.34 1.56
N ARG A 297 4.98 -25.93 0.52
CA ARG A 297 5.71 -26.83 -0.39
C ARG A 297 6.44 -26.00 -1.44
N VAL A 298 7.64 -26.42 -1.81
CA VAL A 298 8.31 -25.89 -3.01
C VAL A 298 7.41 -26.14 -4.23
N GLY A 299 7.20 -25.10 -5.04
CA GLY A 299 6.28 -25.07 -6.16
C GLY A 299 4.88 -24.57 -5.82
N SER A 300 4.54 -24.38 -4.53
CA SER A 300 3.25 -23.78 -4.14
C SER A 300 3.27 -22.25 -4.27
N THR A 301 2.08 -21.69 -4.28
CA THR A 301 1.84 -20.23 -4.36
C THR A 301 0.93 -19.79 -3.24
N VAL A 302 1.31 -18.71 -2.56
CA VAL A 302 0.49 -18.00 -1.58
C VAL A 302 0.35 -16.55 -2.05
N SER A 303 -0.87 -16.01 -2.05
CA SER A 303 -1.08 -14.62 -2.44
C SER A 303 -1.37 -13.73 -1.23
N LEU A 304 -0.80 -12.52 -1.24
CA LEU A 304 -1.29 -11.42 -0.43
C LEU A 304 -2.51 -10.83 -1.15
N LEU A 305 -3.61 -10.73 -0.44
CA LEU A 305 -4.89 -10.25 -0.95
C LEU A 305 -5.30 -8.96 -0.25
N SER A 306 -6.08 -8.13 -0.91
CA SER A 306 -7.11 -7.33 -0.26
C SER A 306 -8.40 -8.13 -0.34
N ALA A 307 -8.77 -8.78 0.77
CA ALA A 307 -9.96 -9.62 0.85
C ALA A 307 -11.24 -8.78 0.76
N ALA A 308 -12.33 -9.40 0.34
CA ALA A 308 -13.61 -8.73 0.25
C ALA A 308 -14.17 -8.34 1.62
N PHE A 309 -14.78 -7.15 1.70
CA PHE A 309 -15.50 -6.69 2.88
C PHE A 309 -16.72 -5.83 2.50
N PRO A 310 -17.77 -5.75 3.36
CA PRO A 310 -18.89 -4.85 3.15
C PRO A 310 -18.42 -3.39 3.13
N SER A 311 -18.82 -2.63 2.10
CA SER A 311 -18.54 -1.19 2.03
C SER A 311 -19.83 -0.43 1.70
N PRO A 312 -20.09 0.73 2.34
CA PRO A 312 -21.25 1.56 2.03
C PRO A 312 -21.33 1.95 0.55
N ALA A 313 -20.22 2.16 -0.11
CA ALA A 313 -20.13 2.44 -1.54
C ALA A 313 -20.70 1.30 -2.42
N ARG A 314 -20.73 0.04 -1.92
CA ARG A 314 -21.40 -1.09 -2.61
C ARG A 314 -22.91 -1.14 -2.38
N MET A 315 -23.41 -0.56 -1.30
CA MET A 315 -24.83 -0.62 -0.93
C MET A 315 -25.68 0.42 -1.68
N GLY A 316 -25.10 1.53 -2.13
CA GLY A 316 -25.78 2.59 -2.88
C GLY A 316 -26.19 2.21 -4.31
N GLY A 317 -25.66 1.11 -4.87
CA GLY A 317 -25.97 0.65 -6.22
C GLY A 317 -27.29 -0.13 -6.38
N MET A 318 -28.01 -0.44 -5.31
CA MET A 318 -29.28 -1.21 -5.34
C MET A 318 -30.56 -0.36 -5.33
N GLY A 319 -30.46 0.97 -5.30
CA GLY A 319 -31.61 1.88 -5.11
C GLY A 319 -31.92 2.82 -6.26
N GLY A 320 -31.54 2.54 -7.50
CA GLY A 320 -31.77 3.43 -8.64
C GLY A 320 -32.41 2.74 -9.85
N MET A 321 -33.68 2.30 -9.77
CA MET A 321 -34.53 2.18 -10.96
C MET A 321 -34.88 3.62 -11.43
N GLY A 322 -34.20 4.12 -12.46
CA GLY A 322 -34.46 5.44 -13.02
C GLY A 322 -33.86 5.63 -14.39
N MET A 323 -34.69 5.39 -15.40
CA MET A 323 -34.59 5.75 -16.82
C MET A 323 -33.55 6.83 -17.18
N GLY A 324 -32.60 6.45 -18.06
CA GLY A 324 -31.73 7.38 -18.75
C GLY A 324 -30.87 6.66 -19.79
N ARG A 325 -31.41 6.39 -21.00
CA ARG A 325 -30.61 5.94 -22.15
C ARG A 325 -29.69 7.07 -22.61
N GLY A 326 -28.59 7.28 -21.90
CA GLY A 326 -27.44 8.03 -22.41
C GLY A 326 -26.37 7.01 -22.83
N ARG A 327 -26.01 6.94 -24.12
CA ARG A 327 -24.80 6.26 -24.60
C ARG A 327 -23.56 7.03 -24.12
N GLY A 328 -23.30 7.03 -22.80
CA GLY A 328 -22.04 7.44 -22.21
C GLY A 328 -21.15 6.19 -22.08
N ARG A 329 -19.91 6.31 -22.47
CA ARG A 329 -18.81 5.37 -22.39
C ARG A 329 -18.96 4.44 -21.17
N MET A 330 -19.32 3.17 -21.40
CA MET A 330 -19.18 2.12 -20.36
C MET A 330 -17.69 1.88 -20.19
N GLY A 331 -17.04 2.71 -19.37
CA GLY A 331 -15.74 2.38 -18.81
C GLY A 331 -15.93 1.11 -17.98
N ALA A 332 -15.06 0.12 -18.17
CA ALA A 332 -15.06 -1.08 -17.36
C ALA A 332 -15.08 -0.62 -15.88
N ALA A 333 -16.14 -1.00 -15.16
CA ALA A 333 -16.27 -0.64 -13.76
C ALA A 333 -15.09 -1.26 -13.02
N GLY A 334 -14.17 -0.42 -12.51
CA GLY A 334 -13.02 -0.86 -11.71
C GLY A 334 -13.47 -1.66 -10.50
N VAL A 335 -12.53 -2.29 -9.80
CA VAL A 335 -12.83 -3.02 -8.58
C VAL A 335 -13.37 -2.02 -7.54
N PRO A 336 -14.63 -2.16 -7.07
CA PRO A 336 -15.21 -1.22 -6.11
C PRO A 336 -14.51 -1.33 -4.75
N GLN A 337 -14.70 -0.35 -3.88
CA GLN A 337 -14.26 -0.43 -2.49
C GLN A 337 -14.83 -1.69 -1.83
N GLY A 338 -13.98 -2.42 -1.12
CA GLY A 338 -14.33 -3.73 -0.51
C GLY A 338 -14.45 -4.88 -1.51
N GLY A 339 -14.08 -4.70 -2.77
CA GLY A 339 -13.89 -5.80 -3.72
C GLY A 339 -12.57 -6.53 -3.49
N GLU A 340 -12.55 -7.83 -3.73
CA GLU A 340 -11.33 -8.63 -3.58
C GLU A 340 -10.30 -8.31 -4.69
N MET A 341 -9.03 -8.24 -4.31
CA MET A 341 -7.90 -8.07 -5.21
C MET A 341 -6.70 -8.90 -4.77
N THR A 342 -6.01 -9.52 -5.72
CA THR A 342 -4.66 -10.06 -5.48
C THR A 342 -3.64 -8.91 -5.56
N LEU A 343 -2.82 -8.74 -4.52
CA LEU A 343 -1.80 -7.70 -4.45
C LEU A 343 -0.44 -8.22 -4.91
N VAL A 344 0.03 -9.33 -4.33
CA VAL A 344 1.30 -10.00 -4.66
C VAL A 344 1.10 -11.50 -4.65
N GLU A 345 1.76 -12.21 -5.57
CA GLU A 345 1.87 -13.67 -5.57
C GLU A 345 3.24 -14.09 -5.07
N PHE A 346 3.31 -14.81 -3.95
CA PHE A 346 4.53 -15.43 -3.44
C PHE A 346 4.66 -16.85 -3.99
N ARG A 347 5.76 -17.13 -4.69
CA ARG A 347 6.08 -18.47 -5.23
C ARG A 347 7.16 -19.10 -4.40
N VAL A 348 6.90 -20.22 -3.77
CA VAL A 348 7.87 -20.93 -2.97
C VAL A 348 8.80 -21.71 -3.91
N THR A 349 10.03 -21.24 -4.06
CA THR A 349 10.97 -21.80 -5.06
C THR A 349 12.08 -22.64 -4.45
N ARG A 350 12.39 -22.47 -3.15
CA ARG A 350 13.49 -23.14 -2.49
C ARG A 350 13.16 -23.53 -1.05
N ALA A 351 13.52 -24.78 -0.70
CA ALA A 351 13.50 -25.24 0.69
C ALA A 351 14.78 -24.80 1.39
N VAL A 352 14.64 -24.23 2.57
CA VAL A 352 15.74 -23.87 3.48
C VAL A 352 15.41 -24.30 4.89
N THR A 353 16.44 -24.44 5.77
CA THR A 353 16.18 -24.58 7.20
C THR A 353 15.57 -23.28 7.71
N PRO A 354 14.33 -23.28 8.21
CA PRO A 354 13.67 -22.04 8.62
C PRO A 354 14.44 -21.37 9.75
N ALA A 355 14.69 -20.08 9.61
CA ALA A 355 15.09 -19.28 10.75
C ALA A 355 13.90 -19.21 11.73
N ILE A 356 14.09 -19.71 12.93
CA ILE A 356 13.06 -19.67 13.97
C ILE A 356 13.07 -18.27 14.58
N TRP A 357 12.18 -17.43 14.09
CA TRP A 357 11.89 -16.18 14.79
C TRP A 357 10.87 -16.45 15.88
N ARG A 358 11.19 -16.11 17.11
CA ARG A 358 10.26 -16.19 18.25
C ARG A 358 9.86 -14.77 18.65
N PRO A 359 8.55 -14.49 18.77
CA PRO A 359 8.09 -13.22 19.30
C PRO A 359 8.70 -13.01 20.69
N VAL A 360 9.49 -11.95 20.83
CA VAL A 360 9.94 -11.48 22.14
C VAL A 360 9.28 -10.14 22.40
N PRO A 361 8.89 -9.84 23.65
CA PRO A 361 8.44 -8.50 23.99
C PRO A 361 9.51 -7.48 23.62
N LEU A 362 9.08 -6.36 23.09
CA LEU A 362 9.96 -5.23 22.82
C LEU A 362 10.43 -4.60 24.12
N PRO A 363 11.68 -4.14 24.21
CA PRO A 363 12.20 -3.46 25.40
C PRO A 363 11.57 -2.09 25.59
#